data_2ac121935b31e26d9335c2b44b195336
#
_entry.id   2ac121935b31e26d9335c2b44b195336
#
_cell.length_a   1.000
_cell.length_b   1.000
_cell.length_c   1.000
_cell.angle_alpha   90.00
_cell.angle_beta   90.00
_cell.angle_gamma   90.00
#
_symmetry.space_group_name_H-M   'P 1'
#
loop_
_entity.id
_entity.type
_entity.pdbx_description
1 polymer ?
#
loop_
_entity_poly.entity_id
_entity_poly.type
_entity_poly.pdbx_seq_one_letter_code
_entity_poly.pdbx_strand_id
1 'polypeptide(L)'
;MEAPLVEARPAATVMLIRDSRKGIEVLMVRRRPRGFFGGLTVFPGGAVEAVDASELAGDVVPGNHTDQEFRVAALRELAEETGIALTTEGVVSAPNGRGEGLLSTMRAAGIRLDASALTLVSRWVTPVEAPTRYDTRFYLAIAVDTPHVRIDGDELVEHLWVAPGDALVIHADGGLEMFLPTIAHLRWLERRSTVHDAVTAAEGAEGRSLVEPRRMEDGSFQPIHLPADD
;
A
#
# COMPACT_ATOMS: atom_id res chain seq x y z
N MET A 1 -37.00 4.46 -3.99
CA MET A 1 -36.11 4.64 -2.82
C MET A 1 -34.68 4.41 -3.29
N GLU A 2 -33.87 5.43 -3.32
CA GLU A 2 -32.44 5.26 -3.56
C GLU A 2 -31.85 4.44 -2.40
N ALA A 3 -31.04 3.44 -2.74
CA ALA A 3 -30.33 2.68 -1.72
C ALA A 3 -29.40 3.65 -0.96
N PRO A 4 -29.23 3.48 0.37
CA PRO A 4 -28.34 4.34 1.12
C PRO A 4 -26.91 4.22 0.57
N LEU A 5 -26.24 5.35 0.36
CA LEU A 5 -24.86 5.40 -0.09
C LEU A 5 -23.97 4.67 0.93
N VAL A 6 -23.24 3.67 0.46
CA VAL A 6 -22.25 2.99 1.30
C VAL A 6 -21.08 3.95 1.55
N GLU A 7 -20.77 4.20 2.82
CA GLU A 7 -19.61 5.01 3.19
C GLU A 7 -18.30 4.30 2.81
N ALA A 8 -17.34 5.06 2.28
CA ALA A 8 -16.04 4.53 1.93
C ALA A 8 -15.17 4.34 3.20
N ARG A 9 -14.71 3.13 3.45
CA ARG A 9 -13.83 2.81 4.58
C ARG A 9 -12.42 3.35 4.34
N PRO A 10 -11.82 4.08 5.30
CA PRO A 10 -10.45 4.52 5.16
C PRO A 10 -9.49 3.33 5.11
N ALA A 11 -8.50 3.40 4.22
CA ALA A 11 -7.49 2.36 4.02
C ALA A 11 -6.15 2.96 3.59
N ALA A 12 -5.07 2.22 3.77
CA ALA A 12 -3.74 2.63 3.38
C ALA A 12 -2.94 1.45 2.81
N THR A 13 -2.09 1.74 1.83
CA THR A 13 -1.32 0.74 1.08
C THR A 13 0.09 1.27 0.81
N VAL A 14 1.10 0.41 0.88
CA VAL A 14 2.51 0.76 0.69
C VAL A 14 3.07 0.08 -0.55
N MET A 15 3.48 0.86 -1.53
CA MET A 15 4.38 0.43 -2.60
C MET A 15 5.81 0.44 -2.05
N LEU A 16 6.26 -0.66 -1.49
CA LEU A 16 7.63 -0.79 -1.01
C LEU A 16 8.52 -1.17 -2.19
N ILE A 17 9.45 -0.28 -2.56
CA ILE A 17 10.31 -0.43 -3.73
C ILE A 17 11.78 -0.54 -3.35
N ARG A 18 12.56 -1.18 -4.21
CA ARG A 18 14.02 -1.25 -4.10
C ARG A 18 14.68 -1.20 -5.47
N ASP A 19 15.94 -0.79 -5.52
CA ASP A 19 16.76 -0.96 -6.71
C ASP A 19 17.20 -2.42 -6.85
N SER A 20 17.20 -2.91 -8.09
CA SER A 20 17.74 -4.20 -8.46
C SER A 20 18.66 -4.05 -9.67
N ARG A 21 19.33 -5.15 -10.08
CA ARG A 21 20.17 -5.14 -11.29
C ARG A 21 19.38 -4.88 -12.58
N LYS A 22 18.05 -5.00 -12.52
CA LYS A 22 17.15 -4.82 -13.68
C LYS A 22 16.32 -3.54 -13.60
N GLY A 23 16.58 -2.66 -12.64
CA GLY A 23 15.79 -1.47 -12.33
C GLY A 23 15.01 -1.63 -11.04
N ILE A 24 13.86 -0.97 -10.93
CA ILE A 24 13.00 -1.02 -9.74
C ILE A 24 12.33 -2.38 -9.61
N GLU A 25 12.33 -2.93 -8.39
CA GLU A 25 11.41 -3.98 -7.98
C GLU A 25 10.46 -3.46 -6.91
N VAL A 26 9.22 -3.94 -6.92
CA VAL A 26 8.20 -3.62 -5.92
C VAL A 26 7.77 -4.90 -5.19
N LEU A 27 7.55 -4.78 -3.88
CA LEU A 27 7.00 -5.87 -3.07
C LEU A 27 5.50 -5.99 -3.31
N MET A 28 5.07 -7.17 -3.71
CA MET A 28 3.67 -7.53 -3.83
C MET A 28 3.36 -8.75 -2.96
N VAL A 29 2.12 -8.85 -2.51
CA VAL A 29 1.61 -9.95 -1.71
C VAL A 29 0.36 -10.52 -2.37
N ARG A 30 0.15 -11.84 -2.25
CA ARG A 30 -1.05 -12.51 -2.76
C ARG A 30 -1.95 -12.93 -1.62
N ARG A 31 -3.20 -12.45 -1.68
CA ARG A 31 -4.23 -12.78 -0.69
C ARG A 31 -4.73 -14.20 -0.88
N ARG A 32 -5.05 -14.85 0.23
CA ARG A 32 -5.69 -16.17 0.19
C ARG A 32 -7.02 -16.11 -0.60
N PRO A 33 -7.38 -17.13 -1.40
CA PRO A 33 -8.61 -17.12 -2.18
C PRO A 33 -9.88 -17.20 -1.31
N ARG A 34 -10.15 -16.17 -0.51
CA ARG A 34 -11.32 -16.03 0.37
C ARG A 34 -11.76 -14.57 0.46
N GLY A 35 -13.08 -14.33 0.52
CA GLY A 35 -13.63 -12.97 0.63
C GLY A 35 -13.57 -12.16 -0.66
N PHE A 36 -13.89 -10.86 -0.55
CA PHE A 36 -14.09 -9.96 -1.69
C PHE A 36 -12.80 -9.71 -2.51
N PHE A 37 -11.63 -9.70 -1.85
CA PHE A 37 -10.33 -9.52 -2.49
C PHE A 37 -9.50 -10.80 -2.56
N GLY A 38 -10.16 -11.98 -2.42
CA GLY A 38 -9.47 -13.27 -2.40
C GLY A 38 -8.78 -13.59 -3.72
N GLY A 39 -7.55 -14.10 -3.65
CA GLY A 39 -6.73 -14.45 -4.81
C GLY A 39 -5.98 -13.30 -5.46
N LEU A 40 -6.32 -12.05 -5.12
CA LEU A 40 -5.67 -10.87 -5.71
C LEU A 40 -4.22 -10.74 -5.25
N THR A 41 -3.41 -10.26 -6.17
CA THR A 41 -2.05 -9.78 -5.92
C THR A 41 -2.10 -8.26 -5.78
N VAL A 42 -1.63 -7.76 -4.65
CA VAL A 42 -1.74 -6.36 -4.22
C VAL A 42 -0.44 -5.89 -3.58
N PHE A 43 -0.29 -4.60 -3.36
CA PHE A 43 0.73 -4.09 -2.43
C PHE A 43 0.28 -4.32 -0.99
N PRO A 44 1.19 -4.47 -0.01
CA PRO A 44 0.85 -4.56 1.41
C PRO A 44 -0.04 -3.39 1.87
N GLY A 45 -1.07 -3.69 2.67
CA GLY A 45 -1.97 -2.67 3.17
C GLY A 45 -3.34 -3.18 3.58
N GLY A 46 -4.07 -2.33 4.31
CA GLY A 46 -5.39 -2.67 4.84
C GLY A 46 -6.18 -1.47 5.32
N ALA A 47 -7.23 -1.74 6.09
CA ALA A 47 -8.10 -0.71 6.63
C ALA A 47 -7.42 0.09 7.75
N VAL A 48 -7.77 1.39 7.84
CA VAL A 48 -7.46 2.17 9.04
C VAL A 48 -8.36 1.67 10.16
N GLU A 49 -7.76 1.31 11.28
CA GLU A 49 -8.43 0.82 12.47
C GLU A 49 -8.42 1.86 13.60
N ALA A 50 -9.27 1.70 14.59
CA ALA A 50 -9.33 2.62 15.73
C ALA A 50 -7.98 2.71 16.48
N VAL A 51 -7.20 1.64 16.50
CA VAL A 51 -5.87 1.63 17.11
C VAL A 51 -4.90 2.59 16.43
N ASP A 52 -5.07 2.85 15.12
CA ASP A 52 -4.17 3.72 14.34
C ASP A 52 -4.26 5.21 14.75
N ALA A 53 -5.35 5.59 15.43
CA ALA A 53 -5.54 6.93 16.02
C ALA A 53 -5.31 6.97 17.56
N SER A 54 -4.82 5.89 18.17
CA SER A 54 -4.62 5.78 19.62
C SER A 54 -3.33 6.45 20.10
N GLU A 55 -3.23 6.70 21.40
CA GLU A 55 -1.99 7.14 22.05
C GLU A 55 -0.86 6.13 21.87
N LEU A 56 -1.19 4.82 21.90
CA LEU A 56 -0.23 3.75 21.64
C LEU A 56 0.38 3.87 20.24
N ALA A 57 -0.44 4.17 19.23
CA ALA A 57 0.04 4.41 17.88
C ALA A 57 0.97 5.64 17.82
N GLY A 58 0.64 6.71 18.53
CA GLY A 58 1.49 7.91 18.65
C GLY A 58 2.85 7.64 19.30
N ASP A 59 2.92 6.71 20.25
CA ASP A 59 4.18 6.28 20.90
C ASP A 59 5.09 5.51 19.90
N VAL A 60 4.49 4.69 19.04
CA VAL A 60 5.22 3.81 18.10
C VAL A 60 5.52 4.52 16.78
N VAL A 61 4.60 5.37 16.30
CA VAL A 61 4.72 6.11 15.04
C VAL A 61 4.61 7.60 15.35
N PRO A 62 5.65 8.21 15.91
CA PRO A 62 5.63 9.63 16.23
C PRO A 62 5.53 10.46 14.97
N GLY A 63 4.76 11.55 15.02
CA GLY A 63 4.57 12.47 13.91
C GLY A 63 3.33 13.33 14.07
N ASN A 64 3.17 14.30 13.21
CA ASN A 64 2.01 15.19 13.17
C ASN A 64 1.65 15.51 11.71
N HIS A 65 1.48 14.46 10.91
CA HIS A 65 1.03 14.58 9.54
C HIS A 65 -0.49 14.75 9.49
N THR A 66 -1.00 15.47 8.52
CA THR A 66 -2.47 15.66 8.31
C THR A 66 -3.20 14.35 8.04
N ASP A 67 -2.45 13.30 7.65
CA ASP A 67 -2.91 11.96 7.35
C ASP A 67 -2.28 10.91 8.29
N GLN A 68 -1.98 11.29 9.54
CA GLN A 68 -1.22 10.46 10.48
C GLN A 68 -1.81 9.06 10.67
N GLU A 69 -3.11 8.93 10.87
CA GLU A 69 -3.78 7.64 11.04
C GLU A 69 -3.61 6.69 9.84
N PHE A 70 -3.58 7.23 8.62
CA PHE A 70 -3.32 6.45 7.41
C PHE A 70 -1.87 6.01 7.31
N ARG A 71 -0.92 6.85 7.73
CA ARG A 71 0.51 6.48 7.79
C ARG A 71 0.76 5.41 8.83
N VAL A 72 0.10 5.51 9.99
CA VAL A 72 0.14 4.46 11.01
C VAL A 72 -0.39 3.15 10.45
N ALA A 73 -1.60 3.16 9.85
CA ALA A 73 -2.20 1.98 9.25
C ALA A 73 -1.28 1.37 8.17
N ALA A 74 -0.71 2.19 7.28
CA ALA A 74 0.21 1.75 6.24
C ALA A 74 1.43 1.02 6.81
N LEU A 75 2.07 1.59 7.83
CA LEU A 75 3.26 1.01 8.48
C LEU A 75 2.92 -0.24 9.30
N ARG A 76 1.78 -0.23 10.01
CA ARG A 76 1.27 -1.38 10.77
C ARG A 76 0.98 -2.55 9.83
N GLU A 77 0.22 -2.33 8.78
CA GLU A 77 -0.14 -3.36 7.80
C GLU A 77 1.09 -3.93 7.09
N LEU A 78 2.04 -3.06 6.69
CA LEU A 78 3.32 -3.52 6.14
C LEU A 78 4.03 -4.45 7.10
N ALA A 79 4.10 -4.09 8.39
CA ALA A 79 4.75 -4.89 9.41
C ALA A 79 4.03 -6.22 9.68
N GLU A 80 2.70 -6.21 9.75
CA GLU A 80 1.85 -7.39 9.96
C GLU A 80 1.96 -8.39 8.81
N GLU A 81 1.80 -7.88 7.60
CA GLU A 81 1.68 -8.67 6.39
C GLU A 81 3.03 -9.20 5.88
N THR A 82 4.13 -8.49 6.15
CA THR A 82 5.44 -8.80 5.55
C THR A 82 6.57 -9.01 6.55
N GLY A 83 6.34 -8.68 7.82
CA GLY A 83 7.39 -8.69 8.84
C GLY A 83 8.45 -7.61 8.64
N ILE A 84 8.19 -6.57 7.85
CA ILE A 84 9.10 -5.45 7.58
C ILE A 84 8.64 -4.22 8.34
N ALA A 85 9.51 -3.63 9.14
CA ALA A 85 9.29 -2.37 9.83
C ALA A 85 10.23 -1.28 9.29
N LEU A 86 9.64 -0.17 8.83
CA LEU A 86 10.38 1.02 8.42
C LEU A 86 10.58 1.90 9.65
N THR A 87 11.81 2.12 10.05
CA THR A 87 12.16 2.90 11.24
C THR A 87 13.11 4.05 10.90
N THR A 88 13.26 5.00 11.81
CA THR A 88 14.23 6.11 11.66
C THR A 88 15.69 5.63 11.61
N GLU A 89 15.96 4.40 12.07
CA GLU A 89 17.29 3.79 12.04
C GLU A 89 17.51 2.89 10.82
N GLY A 90 16.48 2.76 9.97
CA GLY A 90 16.49 1.92 8.77
C GLY A 90 15.40 0.86 8.77
N VAL A 91 15.55 -0.15 7.94
CA VAL A 91 14.56 -1.22 7.77
C VAL A 91 14.94 -2.41 8.64
N VAL A 92 14.03 -2.81 9.53
CA VAL A 92 14.26 -3.90 10.47
C VAL A 92 13.15 -4.96 10.39
N SER A 93 13.40 -6.15 10.99
CA SER A 93 12.36 -7.17 11.14
C SER A 93 11.34 -6.73 12.19
N ALA A 94 10.06 -6.72 11.81
CA ALA A 94 8.96 -6.49 12.74
C ALA A 94 8.74 -7.71 13.66
N PRO A 95 8.31 -7.51 14.91
CA PRO A 95 7.83 -8.61 15.74
C PRO A 95 6.54 -9.22 15.14
N ASN A 96 6.19 -10.43 15.57
CA ASN A 96 4.92 -11.02 15.23
C ASN A 96 3.79 -10.35 16.03
N GLY A 97 2.65 -10.20 15.39
CA GLY A 97 1.44 -9.64 16.02
C GLY A 97 0.58 -8.90 15.02
N ARG A 98 -0.58 -8.43 15.48
CA ARG A 98 -1.54 -7.64 14.71
C ARG A 98 -2.16 -6.56 15.58
N GLY A 99 -2.60 -5.46 14.96
CA GLY A 99 -3.30 -4.36 15.60
C GLY A 99 -2.61 -3.86 16.85
N GLU A 100 -3.35 -3.71 17.92
CA GLU A 100 -2.87 -3.26 19.23
C GLU A 100 -1.75 -4.14 19.79
N GLY A 101 -1.82 -5.46 19.57
CA GLY A 101 -0.80 -6.43 20.04
C GLY A 101 0.56 -6.20 19.40
N LEU A 102 0.59 -5.93 18.08
CA LEU A 102 1.82 -5.60 17.38
C LEU A 102 2.41 -4.27 17.89
N LEU A 103 1.60 -3.21 17.95
CA LEU A 103 2.05 -1.90 18.42
C LEU A 103 2.54 -1.93 19.87
N SER A 104 1.86 -2.68 20.75
CA SER A 104 2.30 -2.89 22.15
C SER A 104 3.66 -3.59 22.22
N THR A 105 3.88 -4.61 21.38
CA THR A 105 5.16 -5.33 21.32
C THR A 105 6.27 -4.43 20.77
N MET A 106 6.00 -3.65 19.73
CA MET A 106 6.95 -2.67 19.18
C MET A 106 7.34 -1.63 20.23
N ARG A 107 6.36 -1.06 20.93
CA ARG A 107 6.60 -0.10 22.02
C ARG A 107 7.49 -0.70 23.12
N ALA A 108 7.18 -1.92 23.57
CA ALA A 108 7.95 -2.61 24.59
C ALA A 108 9.40 -2.92 24.16
N ALA A 109 9.60 -3.18 22.86
CA ALA A 109 10.90 -3.40 22.25
C ALA A 109 11.66 -2.10 21.89
N GLY A 110 11.06 -0.93 22.08
CA GLY A 110 11.64 0.36 21.69
C GLY A 110 11.68 0.61 20.18
N ILE A 111 10.93 -0.16 19.39
CA ILE A 111 10.86 0.00 17.94
C ILE A 111 9.94 1.19 17.63
N ARG A 112 10.47 2.18 16.90
CA ARG A 112 9.71 3.33 16.44
C ARG A 112 9.66 3.35 14.91
N LEU A 113 8.45 3.33 14.38
CA LEU A 113 8.21 3.40 12.95
C LEU A 113 8.31 4.84 12.45
N ASP A 114 8.77 5.00 11.22
CA ASP A 114 9.01 6.30 10.61
C ASP A 114 7.90 6.68 9.62
N ALA A 115 6.98 7.52 10.06
CA ALA A 115 5.92 8.04 9.19
C ALA A 115 6.47 8.89 8.02
N SER A 116 7.67 9.49 8.17
CA SER A 116 8.30 10.29 7.11
C SER A 116 8.91 9.45 5.99
N ALA A 117 9.10 8.14 6.22
CA ALA A 117 9.53 7.21 5.18
C ALA A 117 8.46 6.97 4.10
N LEU A 118 7.23 7.45 4.31
CA LEU A 118 6.11 7.31 3.41
C LEU A 118 5.87 8.58 2.59
N THR A 119 5.96 8.49 1.26
CA THR A 119 5.57 9.57 0.34
C THR A 119 4.20 9.26 -0.26
N LEU A 120 3.21 10.15 -0.07
CA LEU A 120 1.87 9.98 -0.65
C LEU A 120 1.94 10.13 -2.17
N VAL A 121 1.49 9.11 -2.90
CA VAL A 121 1.42 9.12 -4.37
C VAL A 121 0.01 9.44 -4.84
N SER A 122 -1.01 8.81 -4.24
CA SER A 122 -2.39 8.98 -4.69
C SER A 122 -3.41 8.59 -3.63
N ARG A 123 -4.63 9.09 -3.77
CA ARG A 123 -5.81 8.72 -3.00
C ARG A 123 -6.87 8.18 -3.95
N TRP A 124 -7.38 7.00 -3.68
CA TRP A 124 -8.37 6.33 -4.50
C TRP A 124 -9.66 6.12 -3.72
N VAL A 125 -10.78 6.63 -4.27
CA VAL A 125 -12.10 6.41 -3.69
C VAL A 125 -12.91 5.51 -4.62
N THR A 126 -13.35 4.37 -4.09
CA THR A 126 -14.19 3.42 -4.84
C THR A 126 -15.48 4.10 -5.30
N PRO A 127 -15.94 3.89 -6.55
CA PRO A 127 -17.18 4.46 -7.06
C PRO A 127 -18.38 4.22 -6.15
N VAL A 128 -19.35 5.15 -6.18
CA VAL A 128 -20.51 5.14 -5.28
C VAL A 128 -21.45 3.95 -5.51
N GLU A 129 -21.41 3.38 -6.69
CA GLU A 129 -22.24 2.21 -7.08
C GLU A 129 -21.69 0.88 -6.55
N ALA A 130 -20.46 0.88 -6.03
CA ALA A 130 -19.84 -0.34 -5.56
C ALA A 130 -20.44 -0.79 -4.22
N PRO A 131 -20.68 -2.10 -4.03
CA PRO A 131 -21.27 -2.64 -2.79
C PRO A 131 -20.31 -2.57 -1.59
N THR A 132 -19.02 -2.44 -1.84
CA THR A 132 -17.97 -2.23 -0.82
C THR A 132 -17.08 -1.12 -1.32
N ARG A 133 -16.87 -0.11 -0.47
CA ARG A 133 -16.11 1.06 -0.85
C ARG A 133 -14.96 1.32 0.10
N TYR A 134 -13.85 1.77 -0.47
CA TYR A 134 -12.65 2.19 0.26
C TYR A 134 -12.22 3.59 -0.19
N ASP A 135 -11.66 4.34 0.73
CA ASP A 135 -10.90 5.57 0.54
C ASP A 135 -9.44 5.24 0.87
N THR A 136 -8.69 4.83 -0.14
CA THR A 136 -7.35 4.27 0.03
C THR A 136 -6.28 5.27 -0.33
N ARG A 137 -5.33 5.50 0.59
CA ARG A 137 -4.10 6.23 0.32
C ARG A 137 -2.98 5.27 -0.07
N PHE A 138 -2.33 5.55 -1.20
CA PHE A 138 -1.19 4.80 -1.70
C PHE A 138 0.09 5.56 -1.42
N TYR A 139 0.95 4.97 -0.62
CA TYR A 139 2.24 5.53 -0.27
C TYR A 139 3.36 4.79 -1.00
N LEU A 140 4.42 5.51 -1.34
CA LEU A 140 5.70 4.96 -1.78
C LEU A 140 6.65 4.92 -0.59
N ALA A 141 7.42 3.85 -0.46
CA ALA A 141 8.51 3.72 0.51
C ALA A 141 9.68 2.95 -0.09
N ILE A 142 10.87 3.20 0.46
CA ILE A 142 12.11 2.59 -0.02
C ILE A 142 12.51 1.43 0.91
N ALA A 143 12.86 0.30 0.32
CA ALA A 143 13.43 -0.85 1.02
C ALA A 143 14.95 -0.88 0.81
N VAL A 144 15.71 -0.42 1.80
CA VAL A 144 17.17 -0.56 1.83
C VAL A 144 17.53 -1.69 2.79
N ASP A 145 18.40 -2.61 2.35
CA ASP A 145 18.85 -3.75 3.16
C ASP A 145 17.71 -4.53 3.85
N THR A 146 16.68 -4.82 3.07
CA THR A 146 15.41 -5.38 3.56
C THR A 146 15.63 -6.74 4.22
N PRO A 147 15.12 -6.95 5.43
CA PRO A 147 15.10 -8.28 6.05
C PRO A 147 14.26 -9.26 5.22
N HIS A 148 14.38 -10.53 5.53
CA HIS A 148 13.60 -11.57 4.85
C HIS A 148 12.10 -11.30 5.04
N VAL A 149 11.35 -11.25 3.93
CA VAL A 149 9.90 -11.08 3.98
C VAL A 149 9.27 -12.31 4.63
N ARG A 150 8.42 -12.07 5.61
CA ARG A 150 7.75 -13.12 6.37
C ARG A 150 6.25 -12.85 6.33
N ILE A 151 5.54 -13.54 5.44
CA ILE A 151 4.08 -13.49 5.36
C ILE A 151 3.43 -14.23 6.53
N ASP A 152 2.24 -13.78 6.92
CA ASP A 152 1.52 -14.35 8.06
C ASP A 152 0.99 -15.79 7.81
N GLY A 153 0.80 -16.17 6.54
CA GLY A 153 0.29 -17.49 6.15
C GLY A 153 -1.21 -17.69 6.31
N ASP A 154 -1.89 -16.80 7.02
CA ASP A 154 -3.34 -16.88 7.25
C ASP A 154 -4.13 -16.05 6.22
N GLU A 155 -3.79 -14.80 6.04
CA GLU A 155 -4.41 -13.90 5.08
C GLU A 155 -3.65 -13.87 3.75
N LEU A 156 -2.33 -13.94 3.81
CA LEU A 156 -1.45 -13.96 2.67
C LEU A 156 -0.86 -15.35 2.44
N VAL A 157 -0.70 -15.73 1.17
CA VAL A 157 -0.17 -17.04 0.78
C VAL A 157 1.16 -16.97 0.06
N GLU A 158 1.53 -15.80 -0.47
CA GLU A 158 2.72 -15.61 -1.26
C GLU A 158 3.17 -14.15 -1.21
N HIS A 159 4.46 -13.92 -1.36
CA HIS A 159 5.03 -12.62 -1.64
C HIS A 159 5.98 -12.71 -2.83
N LEU A 160 6.15 -11.60 -3.54
CA LEU A 160 7.10 -11.51 -4.63
C LEU A 160 7.71 -10.11 -4.70
N TRP A 161 9.01 -10.06 -4.96
CA TRP A 161 9.68 -8.87 -5.46
C TRP A 161 9.70 -8.97 -6.97
N VAL A 162 9.11 -8.01 -7.67
CA VAL A 162 8.90 -8.09 -9.11
C VAL A 162 9.12 -6.72 -9.75
N ALA A 163 9.72 -6.70 -10.94
CA ALA A 163 9.76 -5.47 -11.73
C ALA A 163 8.34 -5.08 -12.17
N PRO A 164 7.97 -3.79 -12.12
CA PRO A 164 6.61 -3.35 -12.46
C PRO A 164 6.13 -3.85 -13.83
N GLY A 165 6.98 -3.76 -14.87
CA GLY A 165 6.66 -4.26 -16.20
C GLY A 165 6.46 -5.77 -16.26
N ASP A 166 7.30 -6.55 -15.54
CA ASP A 166 7.14 -8.01 -15.46
C ASP A 166 5.81 -8.39 -14.80
N ALA A 167 5.42 -7.69 -13.72
CA ALA A 167 4.13 -7.91 -13.06
C ALA A 167 2.95 -7.64 -14.01
N LEU A 168 3.02 -6.59 -14.83
CA LEU A 168 2.00 -6.26 -15.84
C LEU A 168 1.91 -7.32 -16.93
N VAL A 169 3.03 -7.86 -17.40
CA VAL A 169 3.06 -8.95 -18.37
C VAL A 169 2.44 -10.21 -17.78
N ILE A 170 2.85 -10.63 -16.58
CA ILE A 170 2.29 -11.79 -15.89
C ILE A 170 0.78 -11.64 -15.67
N HIS A 171 0.31 -10.41 -15.34
CA HIS A 171 -1.12 -10.12 -15.22
C HIS A 171 -1.86 -10.30 -16.56
N ALA A 172 -1.30 -9.77 -17.65
CA ALA A 172 -1.91 -9.89 -18.97
C ALA A 172 -2.04 -11.37 -19.43
N ASP A 173 -1.08 -12.21 -19.00
CA ASP A 173 -1.08 -13.66 -19.26
C ASP A 173 -1.96 -14.46 -18.26
N GLY A 174 -2.64 -13.78 -17.31
CA GLY A 174 -3.52 -14.39 -16.32
C GLY A 174 -2.81 -15.04 -15.13
N GLY A 175 -1.50 -14.83 -14.96
CA GLY A 175 -0.71 -15.38 -13.85
C GLY A 175 -0.86 -14.62 -12.54
N LEU A 176 -1.17 -13.33 -12.60
CA LEU A 176 -1.48 -12.48 -11.44
C LEU A 176 -2.85 -11.82 -11.62
N GLU A 177 -3.74 -12.01 -10.65
CA GLU A 177 -5.00 -11.28 -10.60
C GLU A 177 -4.80 -9.96 -9.85
N MET A 178 -5.09 -8.83 -10.50
CA MET A 178 -4.89 -7.49 -9.91
C MET A 178 -6.06 -6.57 -10.22
N PHE A 179 -6.35 -5.65 -9.30
CA PHE A 179 -7.34 -4.60 -9.51
C PHE A 179 -6.73 -3.33 -10.12
N LEU A 180 -7.62 -2.50 -10.67
CA LEU A 180 -7.29 -1.27 -11.38
C LEU A 180 -6.29 -0.36 -10.63
N PRO A 181 -6.41 -0.08 -9.31
CA PRO A 181 -5.42 0.74 -8.61
C PRO A 181 -4.02 0.12 -8.65
N THR A 182 -3.89 -1.18 -8.43
CA THR A 182 -2.60 -1.88 -8.49
C THR A 182 -1.97 -1.77 -9.87
N ILE A 183 -2.76 -2.02 -10.93
CA ILE A 183 -2.31 -1.93 -12.33
C ILE A 183 -1.86 -0.50 -12.66
N ALA A 184 -2.62 0.52 -12.24
CA ALA A 184 -2.29 1.91 -12.48
C ALA A 184 -0.95 2.32 -11.84
N HIS A 185 -0.72 1.90 -10.59
CA HIS A 185 0.54 2.20 -9.89
C HIS A 185 1.73 1.42 -10.47
N LEU A 186 1.53 0.17 -10.92
CA LEU A 186 2.59 -0.56 -11.63
C LEU A 186 2.97 0.13 -12.94
N ARG A 187 2.00 0.61 -13.71
CA ARG A 187 2.26 1.41 -14.93
C ARG A 187 2.99 2.72 -14.61
N TRP A 188 2.63 3.36 -13.51
CA TRP A 188 3.32 4.55 -13.04
C TRP A 188 4.77 4.25 -12.65
N LEU A 189 5.03 3.14 -11.91
CA LEU A 189 6.38 2.71 -11.54
C LEU A 189 7.21 2.26 -12.75
N GLU A 190 6.62 1.57 -13.73
CA GLU A 190 7.30 1.08 -14.94
C GLU A 190 7.99 2.19 -15.73
N ARG A 191 7.46 3.42 -15.67
CA ARG A 191 8.05 4.60 -16.34
C ARG A 191 9.25 5.18 -15.60
N ARG A 192 9.65 4.63 -14.46
CA ARG A 192 10.75 5.10 -13.62
C ARG A 192 11.93 4.15 -13.71
N SER A 193 13.11 4.72 -13.94
CA SER A 193 14.31 3.91 -14.13
C SER A 193 14.98 3.52 -12.83
N THR A 194 14.84 4.35 -11.79
CA THR A 194 15.48 4.18 -10.48
C THR A 194 14.52 4.49 -9.34
N VAL A 195 14.83 4.00 -8.13
CA VAL A 195 14.12 4.37 -6.91
C VAL A 195 14.12 5.89 -6.71
N HIS A 196 15.22 6.55 -7.01
CA HIS A 196 15.33 8.02 -6.91
C HIS A 196 14.33 8.73 -7.84
N ASP A 197 14.19 8.28 -9.10
CA ASP A 197 13.22 8.85 -10.04
C ASP A 197 11.79 8.67 -9.54
N ALA A 198 11.48 7.49 -8.95
CA ALA A 198 10.16 7.21 -8.41
C ALA A 198 9.83 8.11 -7.20
N VAL A 199 10.78 8.32 -6.29
CA VAL A 199 10.62 9.22 -5.14
C VAL A 199 10.43 10.66 -5.58
N THR A 200 11.27 11.17 -6.48
CA THR A 200 11.16 12.53 -7.01
C THR A 200 9.80 12.77 -7.67
N ALA A 201 9.31 11.79 -8.44
CA ALA A 201 7.99 11.87 -9.07
C ALA A 201 6.86 11.85 -8.02
N ALA A 202 6.98 11.02 -6.98
CA ALA A 202 6.01 10.96 -5.89
C ALA A 202 5.94 12.27 -5.08
N GLU A 203 7.08 12.86 -4.75
CA GLU A 203 7.16 14.16 -4.05
C GLU A 203 6.50 15.28 -4.86
N GLY A 204 6.67 15.28 -6.19
CA GLY A 204 5.99 16.21 -7.08
C GLY A 204 4.47 16.02 -7.16
N ALA A 205 3.98 14.82 -6.84
CA ALA A 205 2.56 14.46 -6.88
C ALA A 205 1.81 14.76 -5.57
N GLU A 206 2.53 15.05 -4.48
CA GLU A 206 1.94 15.26 -3.15
C GLU A 206 0.84 16.34 -3.18
N GLY A 207 -0.37 15.96 -2.78
CA GLY A 207 -1.55 16.83 -2.74
C GLY A 207 -2.37 16.94 -4.04
N ARG A 208 -2.01 16.26 -5.14
CA ARG A 208 -2.71 16.37 -6.43
C ARG A 208 -3.58 15.17 -6.81
N SER A 209 -3.72 14.17 -5.96
CA SER A 209 -3.96 12.80 -6.45
C SER A 209 -5.23 12.14 -5.97
N LEU A 210 -6.36 12.85 -5.99
CA LEU A 210 -7.65 12.18 -5.82
C LEU A 210 -8.03 11.47 -7.13
N VAL A 211 -8.16 10.15 -7.08
CA VAL A 211 -8.63 9.31 -8.19
C VAL A 211 -9.98 8.72 -7.82
N GLU A 212 -11.01 9.10 -8.57
CA GLU A 212 -12.35 8.53 -8.51
C GLU A 212 -12.65 7.83 -9.83
N PRO A 213 -12.44 6.51 -9.93
CA PRO A 213 -12.71 5.78 -11.16
C PRO A 213 -14.17 5.92 -11.56
N ARG A 214 -14.43 6.31 -12.80
CA ARG A 214 -15.79 6.37 -13.36
C ARG A 214 -16.03 5.20 -14.28
N ARG A 215 -17.13 4.50 -14.06
CA ARG A 215 -17.57 3.43 -14.95
C ARG A 215 -18.19 4.03 -16.19
N MET A 216 -17.76 3.57 -17.37
CA MET A 216 -18.30 3.94 -18.66
C MET A 216 -19.55 3.12 -18.98
N GLU A 217 -20.35 3.55 -19.97
CA GLU A 217 -21.57 2.83 -20.38
C GLU A 217 -21.31 1.42 -20.88
N ASP A 218 -20.14 1.17 -21.47
CA ASP A 218 -19.70 -0.16 -21.94
C ASP A 218 -19.20 -1.08 -20.80
N GLY A 219 -19.26 -0.60 -19.55
CA GLY A 219 -18.81 -1.34 -18.37
C GLY A 219 -17.31 -1.23 -18.08
N SER A 220 -16.50 -0.63 -18.96
CA SER A 220 -15.10 -0.32 -18.72
C SER A 220 -14.95 0.84 -17.72
N PHE A 221 -13.71 1.07 -17.25
CA PHE A 221 -13.41 2.27 -16.48
C PHE A 221 -12.76 3.32 -17.36
N GLN A 222 -13.04 4.59 -17.09
CA GLN A 222 -12.33 5.71 -17.71
C GLN A 222 -10.82 5.51 -17.55
N PRO A 223 -10.00 5.80 -18.58
CA PRO A 223 -8.56 5.78 -18.45
C PRO A 223 -8.10 6.63 -17.26
N ILE A 224 -7.21 6.07 -16.44
CA ILE A 224 -6.71 6.72 -15.25
C ILE A 224 -5.24 7.05 -15.47
N HIS A 225 -4.93 8.33 -15.35
CA HIS A 225 -3.57 8.83 -15.27
C HIS A 225 -3.27 9.20 -13.82
N LEU A 226 -2.17 8.72 -13.27
CA LEU A 226 -1.70 9.17 -11.97
C LEU A 226 -1.02 10.53 -12.14
N PRO A 227 -1.15 11.45 -11.16
CA PRO A 227 -0.74 12.85 -11.30
C PRO A 227 0.74 13.11 -11.60
N ALA A 228 1.60 12.16 -11.50
CA ALA A 228 3.00 12.26 -11.86
C ALA A 228 3.30 11.75 -13.29
N ASP A 229 2.28 11.68 -14.13
CA ASP A 229 2.40 11.21 -15.53
C ASP A 229 2.63 12.35 -16.54
N ASP A 230 2.63 13.63 -16.10
CA ASP A 230 2.85 14.84 -16.91
C ASP A 230 4.31 15.33 -16.87
#